data_cc6e85240ef497c8dcf1952202a0ddbe
#
_entry.id   cc6e85240ef497c8dcf1952202a0ddbe
#
_cell.length_a   1.000
_cell.length_b   1.000
_cell.length_c   1.000
_cell.angle_alpha   90.00
_cell.angle_beta   90.00
_cell.angle_gamma   90.00
#
_symmetry.space_group_name_H-M   'P 1'
#
loop_
_entity.id
_entity.type
_entity.pdbx_description
1 polymer ?
#
loop_
_entity_poly.entity_id
_entity_poly.type
_entity_poly.pdbx_seq_one_letter_code
_entity_poly.pdbx_strand_id
1 'polypeptide(L)'
;MSIKTKFAAMLTFFCVIETAAQEKEWTVKQVTEQLHHRYEMIDDAVVQFEQHVKFGFSNIEQNFSGILKMKKPKHYRVESDQQTIVTDGKTVWAYSKANNQVIIDTYKENSNSISPEQFMLNLPANYYASLMGYEKQAAGNIILLKLVPKDDRSFVKSVKVFVEENTWMLRKIVILDVNETETTYAVKDMKLNTNIKEKTFTFEIPAGSEIVDLR
;
A
#
# COMPACT_ATOMS: atom_id res chain seq x y z
N MET A 1 -69.85 -35.33 41.61
CA MET A 1 -69.27 -35.86 40.37
C MET A 1 -68.42 -34.75 39.81
N SER A 2 -67.11 -34.76 40.10
CA SER A 2 -66.17 -33.65 39.83
C SER A 2 -65.26 -34.00 38.62
N ILE A 3 -65.41 -33.27 37.57
CA ILE A 3 -64.60 -33.44 36.36
C ILE A 3 -63.35 -32.55 36.51
N LYS A 4 -62.19 -33.17 36.63
CA LYS A 4 -60.88 -32.51 36.64
C LYS A 4 -60.37 -32.35 35.20
N THR A 5 -60.37 -31.09 34.68
CA THR A 5 -59.78 -30.72 33.40
C THR A 5 -58.28 -30.60 33.57
N LYS A 6 -57.50 -31.43 32.89
CA LYS A 6 -56.05 -31.31 32.83
C LYS A 6 -55.69 -30.38 31.69
N PHE A 7 -55.06 -29.21 31.99
CA PHE A 7 -54.43 -28.33 31.04
C PHE A 7 -53.02 -28.85 30.75
N ALA A 8 -52.79 -29.28 29.53
CA ALA A 8 -51.45 -29.62 29.04
C ALA A 8 -50.80 -28.34 28.46
N ALA A 9 -49.80 -27.82 29.12
CA ALA A 9 -49.00 -26.73 28.60
C ALA A 9 -47.98 -27.29 27.58
N MET A 10 -48.17 -26.95 26.32
CA MET A 10 -47.25 -27.28 25.23
C MET A 10 -46.16 -26.22 25.17
N LEU A 11 -44.95 -26.57 25.67
CA LEU A 11 -43.76 -25.73 25.65
C LEU A 11 -43.12 -25.80 24.25
N THR A 12 -43.35 -24.81 23.37
CA THR A 12 -42.67 -24.68 22.08
C THR A 12 -41.26 -24.18 22.30
N PHE A 13 -40.30 -25.07 22.13
CA PHE A 13 -38.87 -24.74 22.14
C PHE A 13 -38.52 -24.03 20.82
N PHE A 14 -38.37 -22.72 20.87
CA PHE A 14 -37.92 -21.91 19.72
C PHE A 14 -36.40 -22.08 19.61
N CYS A 15 -35.96 -22.96 18.72
CA CYS A 15 -34.53 -23.11 18.39
C CYS A 15 -34.10 -21.93 17.53
N VAL A 16 -33.46 -20.92 18.13
CA VAL A 16 -32.79 -19.85 17.39
C VAL A 16 -31.55 -20.45 16.73
N ILE A 17 -31.66 -20.74 15.44
CA ILE A 17 -30.48 -21.09 14.63
C ILE A 17 -29.74 -19.80 14.38
N GLU A 18 -28.69 -19.50 15.17
CA GLU A 18 -27.68 -18.50 14.82
C GLU A 18 -26.96 -19.01 13.58
N THR A 19 -27.33 -18.49 12.41
CA THR A 19 -26.55 -18.64 11.20
C THR A 19 -25.29 -17.78 11.41
N ALA A 20 -24.21 -18.40 11.91
CA ALA A 20 -22.89 -17.82 11.84
C ALA A 20 -22.62 -17.55 10.35
N ALA A 21 -22.58 -16.28 9.96
CA ALA A 21 -22.15 -15.90 8.63
C ALA A 21 -20.72 -16.43 8.48
N GLN A 22 -20.53 -17.40 7.59
CA GLN A 22 -19.22 -17.97 7.30
C GLN A 22 -18.36 -16.86 6.72
N GLU A 23 -17.37 -16.37 7.48
CA GLU A 23 -16.44 -15.35 7.02
C GLU A 23 -15.76 -15.88 5.75
N LYS A 24 -15.80 -15.10 4.69
CA LYS A 24 -15.20 -15.47 3.41
C LYS A 24 -13.69 -15.50 3.59
N GLU A 25 -13.10 -16.68 3.50
CA GLU A 25 -11.65 -16.83 3.46
C GLU A 25 -11.13 -16.54 2.05
N TRP A 26 -10.29 -15.53 1.94
CA TRP A 26 -9.63 -15.18 0.68
C TRP A 26 -8.37 -16.02 0.50
N THR A 27 -8.10 -16.44 -0.73
CA THR A 27 -6.78 -16.97 -1.11
C THR A 27 -5.87 -15.82 -1.56
N VAL A 28 -4.56 -16.01 -1.46
CA VAL A 28 -3.55 -15.06 -1.97
C VAL A 28 -3.84 -14.68 -3.42
N LYS A 29 -4.15 -15.69 -4.26
CA LYS A 29 -4.48 -15.48 -5.68
C LYS A 29 -5.66 -14.54 -5.85
N GLN A 30 -6.76 -14.77 -5.16
CA GLN A 30 -7.95 -13.92 -5.23
C GLN A 30 -7.64 -12.49 -4.76
N VAL A 31 -6.89 -12.31 -3.66
CA VAL A 31 -6.52 -10.97 -3.18
C VAL A 31 -5.67 -10.23 -4.21
N THR A 32 -4.67 -10.90 -4.79
CA THR A 32 -3.80 -10.27 -5.80
C THR A 32 -4.54 -9.94 -7.09
N GLU A 33 -5.50 -10.77 -7.51
CA GLU A 33 -6.37 -10.49 -8.66
C GLU A 33 -7.27 -9.28 -8.42
N GLN A 34 -7.85 -9.13 -7.23
CA GLN A 34 -8.67 -7.98 -6.86
C GLN A 34 -7.84 -6.69 -6.80
N LEU A 35 -6.65 -6.74 -6.23
CA LEU A 35 -5.73 -5.61 -6.21
C LEU A 35 -5.34 -5.17 -7.62
N HIS A 36 -5.00 -6.12 -8.48
CA HIS A 36 -4.66 -5.86 -9.89
C HIS A 36 -5.84 -5.19 -10.62
N HIS A 37 -7.03 -5.80 -10.52
CA HIS A 37 -8.23 -5.24 -11.14
C HIS A 37 -8.55 -3.84 -10.63
N ARG A 38 -8.42 -3.60 -9.31
CA ARG A 38 -8.63 -2.27 -8.73
C ARG A 38 -7.63 -1.25 -9.27
N TYR A 39 -6.35 -1.64 -9.37
CA TYR A 39 -5.33 -0.76 -9.93
C TYR A 39 -5.57 -0.42 -11.41
N GLU A 40 -6.06 -1.38 -12.21
CA GLU A 40 -6.39 -1.14 -13.62
C GLU A 40 -7.42 -0.04 -13.82
N MET A 41 -8.37 0.12 -12.90
CA MET A 41 -9.40 1.16 -12.94
C MET A 41 -8.91 2.56 -12.51
N ILE A 42 -7.66 2.69 -12.06
CA ILE A 42 -7.10 3.96 -11.59
C ILE A 42 -6.22 4.53 -12.71
N ASP A 43 -6.62 5.67 -13.29
CA ASP A 43 -5.82 6.41 -14.25
C ASP A 43 -4.81 7.33 -13.56
N ASP A 44 -5.26 8.01 -12.50
CA ASP A 44 -4.42 8.84 -11.65
C ASP A 44 -4.86 8.78 -10.18
N ALA A 45 -3.94 9.11 -9.28
CA ALA A 45 -4.23 9.22 -7.85
C ALA A 45 -3.39 10.31 -7.17
N VAL A 46 -4.00 10.93 -6.15
CA VAL A 46 -3.32 11.78 -5.17
C VAL A 46 -3.45 11.10 -3.82
N VAL A 47 -2.32 10.73 -3.21
CA VAL A 47 -2.26 10.00 -1.94
C VAL A 47 -1.50 10.83 -0.93
N GLN A 48 -2.13 11.16 0.19
CA GLN A 48 -1.45 11.70 1.36
C GLN A 48 -1.01 10.53 2.24
N PHE A 49 0.24 10.52 2.66
CA PHE A 49 0.80 9.44 3.46
C PHE A 49 1.65 9.97 4.61
N GLU A 50 1.75 9.15 5.64
CA GLU A 50 2.78 9.25 6.67
C GLU A 50 3.79 8.12 6.48
N GLN A 51 5.06 8.44 6.66
CA GLN A 51 6.17 7.51 6.65
C GLN A 51 6.79 7.49 8.05
N HIS A 52 6.90 6.30 8.63
CA HIS A 52 7.65 6.06 9.86
C HIS A 52 8.83 5.14 9.55
N VAL A 53 10.03 5.56 9.89
CA VAL A 53 11.28 4.81 9.70
C VAL A 53 11.86 4.48 11.05
N LYS A 54 12.05 3.18 11.32
CA LYS A 54 12.74 2.66 12.50
C LYS A 54 14.03 2.00 12.06
N PHE A 55 15.16 2.58 12.42
CA PHE A 55 16.47 2.06 12.04
C PHE A 55 16.85 0.85 12.89
N GLY A 56 17.17 -0.29 12.22
CA GLY A 56 17.28 -1.60 12.85
C GLY A 56 18.36 -1.73 13.91
N PHE A 57 19.49 -1.02 13.75
CA PHE A 57 20.63 -1.09 14.67
C PHE A 57 20.72 0.09 15.62
N SER A 58 19.69 0.91 15.68
CA SER A 58 19.62 2.07 16.57
C SER A 58 18.21 2.22 17.12
N ASN A 59 18.08 2.99 18.21
CA ASN A 59 16.76 3.39 18.71
C ASN A 59 16.26 4.68 18.04
N ILE A 60 16.78 4.99 16.84
CA ILE A 60 16.39 6.18 16.11
C ILE A 60 15.13 5.86 15.30
N GLU A 61 14.12 6.69 15.49
CA GLU A 61 12.88 6.66 14.69
C GLU A 61 12.66 8.03 14.08
N GLN A 62 12.19 8.06 12.85
CA GLN A 62 11.88 9.30 12.12
C GLN A 62 10.50 9.21 11.51
N ASN A 63 9.78 10.33 11.54
CA ASN A 63 8.46 10.45 10.95
C ASN A 63 8.48 11.55 9.89
N PHE A 64 7.90 11.25 8.75
CA PHE A 64 7.74 12.17 7.63
C PHE A 64 6.31 12.12 7.16
N SER A 65 5.86 13.19 6.54
CA SER A 65 4.62 13.21 5.78
C SER A 65 4.89 13.60 4.34
N GLY A 66 4.02 13.16 3.45
CA GLY A 66 4.20 13.46 2.03
C GLY A 66 2.94 13.27 1.21
N ILE A 67 3.06 13.68 -0.04
CA ILE A 67 2.02 13.53 -1.05
C ILE A 67 2.64 12.79 -2.24
N LEU A 68 2.02 11.67 -2.60
CA LEU A 68 2.28 10.98 -3.87
C LEU A 68 1.18 11.39 -4.85
N LYS A 69 1.58 11.90 -6.01
CA LYS A 69 0.74 12.04 -7.20
C LYS A 69 1.23 11.03 -8.22
N MET A 70 0.33 10.23 -8.75
CA MET A 70 0.65 9.26 -9.79
C MET A 70 -0.34 9.39 -10.95
N LYS A 71 0.12 9.11 -12.16
CA LYS A 71 -0.68 9.02 -13.37
C LYS A 71 -0.09 7.99 -14.30
N LYS A 72 -0.92 7.10 -14.83
CA LYS A 72 -0.48 6.13 -15.83
C LYS A 72 -0.15 6.79 -17.17
N PRO A 73 0.81 6.23 -17.91
CA PRO A 73 1.81 5.28 -17.45
C PRO A 73 3.02 5.99 -16.81
N LYS A 74 3.57 5.42 -15.74
CA LYS A 74 4.94 5.74 -15.23
C LYS A 74 5.21 7.18 -14.77
N HIS A 75 4.17 8.00 -14.56
CA HIS A 75 4.32 9.37 -14.05
C HIS A 75 4.11 9.38 -12.55
N TYR A 76 5.13 9.83 -11.80
CA TYR A 76 5.07 9.93 -10.35
C TYR A 76 5.68 11.24 -9.88
N ARG A 77 5.08 11.80 -8.84
CA ARG A 77 5.63 12.91 -8.08
C ARG A 77 5.41 12.65 -6.59
N VAL A 78 6.51 12.48 -5.86
CA VAL A 78 6.51 12.34 -4.40
C VAL A 78 7.09 13.60 -3.82
N GLU A 79 6.36 14.25 -2.95
CA GLU A 79 6.79 15.44 -2.23
C GLU A 79 6.70 15.17 -0.73
N SER A 80 7.82 15.30 -0.03
CA SER A 80 7.91 15.22 1.42
C SER A 80 8.68 16.43 1.97
N ASP A 81 8.79 16.50 3.30
CA ASP A 81 9.60 17.52 3.96
C ASP A 81 11.10 17.45 3.59
N GLN A 82 11.58 16.25 3.26
CA GLN A 82 12.99 15.96 3.00
C GLN A 82 13.37 16.05 1.53
N GLN A 83 12.49 15.57 0.66
CA GLN A 83 12.81 15.38 -0.75
C GLN A 83 11.62 15.57 -1.68
N THR A 84 11.93 15.83 -2.94
CA THR A 84 10.98 15.77 -4.04
C THR A 84 11.51 14.80 -5.10
N ILE A 85 10.74 13.77 -5.45
CA ILE A 85 11.08 12.84 -6.54
C ILE A 85 10.02 12.99 -7.62
N VAL A 86 10.45 13.21 -8.85
CA VAL A 86 9.55 13.34 -10.01
C VAL A 86 10.02 12.43 -11.12
N THR A 87 9.10 11.82 -11.85
CA THR A 87 9.39 11.16 -13.12
C THR A 87 8.27 11.39 -14.13
N ASP A 88 8.66 11.61 -15.37
CA ASP A 88 7.82 11.68 -16.56
C ASP A 88 7.74 10.35 -17.32
N GLY A 89 8.23 9.26 -16.71
CA GLY A 89 8.33 7.93 -17.31
C GLY A 89 9.60 7.71 -18.15
N LYS A 90 10.46 8.72 -18.31
CA LYS A 90 11.74 8.65 -19.03
C LYS A 90 12.91 9.09 -18.15
N THR A 91 12.73 10.20 -17.45
CA THR A 91 13.73 10.80 -16.55
C THR A 91 13.21 10.76 -15.12
N VAL A 92 14.12 10.58 -14.17
CA VAL A 92 13.87 10.74 -12.75
C VAL A 92 14.68 11.93 -12.26
N TRP A 93 14.02 12.84 -11.54
CA TRP A 93 14.64 13.91 -10.79
C TRP A 93 14.42 13.65 -9.30
N ALA A 94 15.50 13.55 -8.54
CA ALA A 94 15.48 13.42 -7.09
C ALA A 94 16.16 14.64 -6.46
N TYR A 95 15.37 15.50 -5.85
CA TYR A 95 15.85 16.71 -5.18
C TYR A 95 15.88 16.50 -3.68
N SER A 96 17.06 16.60 -3.10
CA SER A 96 17.29 16.66 -1.66
C SER A 96 17.27 18.11 -1.19
N LYS A 97 16.31 18.48 -0.35
CA LYS A 97 16.21 19.84 0.19
C LYS A 97 17.36 20.14 1.15
N ALA A 98 17.77 19.16 1.96
CA ALA A 98 18.84 19.32 2.95
C ALA A 98 20.21 19.60 2.28
N ASN A 99 20.48 18.93 1.14
CA ASN A 99 21.74 19.05 0.43
C ASN A 99 21.68 20.10 -0.68
N ASN A 100 20.51 20.67 -0.98
CA ASN A 100 20.25 21.51 -2.15
C ASN A 100 20.81 20.88 -3.45
N GLN A 101 20.60 19.57 -3.64
CA GLN A 101 21.16 18.78 -4.72
C GLN A 101 20.06 18.09 -5.52
N VAL A 102 20.18 18.10 -6.85
CA VAL A 102 19.31 17.37 -7.77
C VAL A 102 20.10 16.28 -8.44
N ILE A 103 19.65 15.03 -8.27
CA ILE A 103 20.14 13.88 -9.04
C ILE A 103 19.19 13.67 -10.21
N ILE A 104 19.73 13.54 -11.41
CA ILE A 104 18.99 13.25 -12.65
C ILE A 104 19.43 11.89 -13.15
N ASP A 105 18.50 10.96 -13.38
CA ASP A 105 18.79 9.64 -13.91
C ASP A 105 17.72 9.22 -14.94
N THR A 106 18.04 8.22 -15.73
CA THR A 106 17.08 7.57 -16.63
C THR A 106 16.11 6.71 -15.82
N TYR A 107 14.81 6.84 -16.09
CA TYR A 107 13.81 5.95 -15.47
C TYR A 107 14.06 4.51 -15.91
N LYS A 108 14.28 3.63 -14.94
CA LYS A 108 14.46 2.19 -15.15
C LYS A 108 13.45 1.43 -14.31
N GLU A 109 12.71 0.53 -14.93
CA GLU A 109 11.94 -0.47 -14.21
C GLU A 109 12.90 -1.56 -13.74
N ASN A 110 13.30 -1.50 -12.49
CA ASN A 110 14.09 -2.57 -11.89
C ASN A 110 13.33 -3.22 -10.74
N SER A 111 13.65 -4.47 -10.45
CA SER A 111 13.04 -5.27 -9.38
C SER A 111 13.26 -4.68 -7.98
N ASN A 112 14.20 -3.74 -7.84
CA ASN A 112 14.56 -3.12 -6.58
C ASN A 112 13.84 -1.78 -6.32
N SER A 113 13.12 -1.24 -7.31
CA SER A 113 12.33 -0.03 -7.12
C SER A 113 10.91 -0.41 -6.68
N ILE A 114 10.49 0.07 -5.52
CA ILE A 114 9.11 -0.05 -5.07
C ILE A 114 8.31 1.10 -5.68
N SER A 115 8.03 1.00 -6.99
CA SER A 115 7.03 1.88 -7.59
C SER A 115 5.64 1.33 -7.28
N PRO A 116 4.62 2.19 -7.07
CA PRO A 116 3.25 1.74 -6.87
C PRO A 116 2.76 0.79 -7.97
N GLU A 117 3.17 1.06 -9.21
CA GLU A 117 2.81 0.28 -10.39
C GLU A 117 3.43 -1.12 -10.38
N GLN A 118 4.73 -1.23 -10.13
CA GLN A 118 5.40 -2.52 -10.03
C GLN A 118 4.88 -3.34 -8.85
N PHE A 119 4.63 -2.67 -7.74
CA PHE A 119 4.09 -3.32 -6.56
C PHE A 119 2.71 -3.91 -6.81
N MET A 120 1.81 -3.18 -7.47
CA MET A 120 0.43 -3.61 -7.70
C MET A 120 0.29 -4.61 -8.86
N LEU A 121 1.07 -4.45 -9.93
CA LEU A 121 0.96 -5.29 -11.12
C LEU A 121 1.81 -6.55 -11.07
N ASN A 122 2.97 -6.51 -10.40
CA ASN A 122 3.97 -7.57 -10.46
C ASN A 122 4.14 -8.37 -9.16
N LEU A 123 3.22 -8.23 -8.20
CA LEU A 123 3.29 -8.94 -6.92
C LEU A 123 3.56 -10.45 -7.08
N PRO A 124 2.80 -11.21 -7.89
CA PRO A 124 3.04 -12.65 -8.03
C PRO A 124 4.33 -12.99 -8.77
N ALA A 125 4.80 -12.11 -9.65
CA ALA A 125 6.00 -12.36 -10.44
C ALA A 125 7.28 -12.25 -9.60
N ASN A 126 7.38 -11.22 -8.77
CA ASN A 126 8.60 -10.84 -8.07
C ASN A 126 8.65 -11.29 -6.60
N TYR A 127 7.53 -11.72 -6.03
CA TYR A 127 7.43 -12.07 -4.61
C TYR A 127 6.77 -13.43 -4.38
N TYR A 128 7.18 -14.11 -3.32
CA TYR A 128 6.39 -15.15 -2.68
C TYR A 128 5.40 -14.46 -1.74
N ALA A 129 4.11 -14.63 -2.00
CA ALA A 129 3.07 -14.01 -1.21
C ALA A 129 2.39 -15.03 -0.28
N SER A 130 2.13 -14.65 0.95
CA SER A 130 1.36 -15.43 1.93
C SER A 130 0.31 -14.57 2.62
N LEU A 131 -0.85 -15.17 2.88
CA LEU A 131 -1.91 -14.54 3.68
C LEU A 131 -1.55 -14.72 5.16
N MET A 132 -1.50 -13.61 5.91
CA MET A 132 -1.15 -13.61 7.34
C MET A 132 -2.38 -13.57 8.24
N GLY A 133 -3.54 -13.20 7.71
CA GLY A 133 -4.79 -13.09 8.45
C GLY A 133 -5.56 -11.82 8.14
N TYR A 134 -6.45 -11.47 9.06
CA TYR A 134 -7.39 -10.34 8.93
C TYR A 134 -7.37 -9.52 10.22
N GLU A 135 -7.41 -8.19 10.07
CA GLU A 135 -7.64 -7.25 11.16
C GLU A 135 -9.07 -6.71 11.03
N LYS A 136 -9.92 -6.93 12.04
CA LYS A 136 -11.28 -6.39 12.06
C LYS A 136 -11.23 -4.91 12.45
N GLN A 137 -11.82 -4.06 11.63
CA GLN A 137 -11.98 -2.63 11.91
C GLN A 137 -13.44 -2.23 11.75
N ALA A 138 -13.85 -1.10 12.35
CA ALA A 138 -15.22 -0.60 12.26
C ALA A 138 -15.67 -0.31 10.81
N ALA A 139 -14.73 0.05 9.92
CA ALA A 139 -14.98 0.37 8.50
C ALA A 139 -14.91 -0.86 7.58
N GLY A 140 -14.56 -2.05 8.09
CA GLY A 140 -14.39 -3.28 7.31
C GLY A 140 -13.11 -4.03 7.67
N ASN A 141 -12.94 -5.22 7.12
CA ASN A 141 -11.75 -6.02 7.38
C ASN A 141 -10.54 -5.48 6.62
N ILE A 142 -9.38 -5.61 7.23
CA ILE A 142 -8.08 -5.41 6.57
C ILE A 142 -7.44 -6.78 6.35
N ILE A 143 -7.14 -7.09 5.10
CA ILE A 143 -6.42 -8.31 4.72
C ILE A 143 -4.93 -8.03 4.84
N LEU A 144 -4.20 -8.88 5.55
CA LEU A 144 -2.75 -8.77 5.72
C LEU A 144 -2.04 -9.81 4.86
N LEU A 145 -1.25 -9.32 3.89
CA LEU A 145 -0.34 -10.13 3.10
C LEU A 145 1.12 -9.90 3.55
N LYS A 146 1.91 -10.97 3.54
CA LYS A 146 3.37 -10.91 3.63
C LYS A 146 3.96 -11.30 2.28
N LEU A 147 4.91 -10.51 1.80
CA LEU A 147 5.60 -10.68 0.54
C LEU A 147 7.09 -10.85 0.84
N VAL A 148 7.71 -11.86 0.25
CA VAL A 148 9.16 -12.10 0.34
C VAL A 148 9.70 -12.06 -1.09
N PRO A 149 10.71 -11.21 -1.40
CA PRO A 149 11.30 -11.18 -2.73
C PRO A 149 11.80 -12.56 -3.19
N LYS A 150 11.64 -12.85 -4.48
CA LYS A 150 12.20 -14.05 -5.11
C LYS A 150 13.68 -13.90 -5.45
N ASP A 151 14.15 -12.67 -5.66
CA ASP A 151 15.57 -12.36 -5.84
C ASP A 151 16.22 -12.29 -4.45
N ASP A 152 17.13 -13.21 -4.16
CA ASP A 152 17.87 -13.32 -2.92
C ASP A 152 18.90 -12.20 -2.71
N ARG A 153 19.21 -11.43 -3.78
CA ARG A 153 20.04 -10.22 -3.74
C ARG A 153 19.25 -8.95 -3.47
N SER A 154 17.92 -9.07 -3.28
CA SER A 154 17.09 -7.93 -2.98
C SER A 154 17.52 -7.25 -1.67
N PHE A 155 17.60 -5.92 -1.69
CA PHE A 155 17.79 -5.13 -0.47
C PHE A 155 16.58 -5.22 0.47
N VAL A 156 15.41 -5.53 -0.07
CA VAL A 156 14.19 -5.76 0.71
C VAL A 156 14.17 -7.20 1.22
N LYS A 157 13.99 -7.39 2.51
CA LYS A 157 13.84 -8.70 3.17
C LYS A 157 12.40 -9.19 3.16
N SER A 158 11.45 -8.29 3.46
CA SER A 158 10.02 -8.59 3.36
C SER A 158 9.18 -7.32 3.27
N VAL A 159 7.97 -7.47 2.74
CA VAL A 159 6.95 -6.41 2.74
C VAL A 159 5.66 -6.96 3.33
N LYS A 160 5.05 -6.23 4.28
CA LYS A 160 3.69 -6.49 4.74
C LYS A 160 2.75 -5.48 4.09
N VAL A 161 1.64 -5.95 3.57
CA VAL A 161 0.65 -5.16 2.84
C VAL A 161 -0.69 -5.29 3.53
N PHE A 162 -1.30 -4.16 3.83
CA PHE A 162 -2.60 -4.07 4.47
C PHE A 162 -3.60 -3.55 3.46
N VAL A 163 -4.55 -4.39 3.09
CA VAL A 163 -5.56 -4.15 2.05
C VAL A 163 -6.93 -4.06 2.68
N GLU A 164 -7.68 -3.01 2.39
CA GLU A 164 -9.07 -2.90 2.80
C GLU A 164 -9.96 -3.78 1.93
N GLU A 165 -10.65 -4.75 2.53
CA GLU A 165 -11.41 -5.79 1.84
C GLU A 165 -12.52 -5.21 0.94
N ASN A 166 -13.21 -4.17 1.38
CA ASN A 166 -14.37 -3.64 0.65
C ASN A 166 -14.00 -2.80 -0.58
N THR A 167 -12.86 -2.11 -0.52
CA THR A 167 -12.43 -1.16 -1.56
C THR A 167 -11.25 -1.66 -2.39
N TRP A 168 -10.55 -2.69 -1.90
CA TRP A 168 -9.30 -3.20 -2.48
C TRP A 168 -8.21 -2.13 -2.56
N MET A 169 -8.22 -1.21 -1.60
CA MET A 169 -7.23 -0.14 -1.52
C MET A 169 -6.17 -0.48 -0.48
N LEU A 170 -4.93 -0.11 -0.80
CA LEU A 170 -3.83 -0.19 0.16
C LEU A 170 -4.01 0.86 1.25
N ARG A 171 -3.93 0.42 2.51
CA ARG A 171 -3.99 1.31 3.67
C ARG A 171 -2.64 1.49 4.33
N LYS A 172 -1.82 0.47 4.32
CA LYS A 172 -0.49 0.50 4.93
C LYS A 172 0.45 -0.48 4.22
N ILE A 173 1.71 -0.11 4.12
CA ILE A 173 2.81 -0.95 3.66
C ILE A 173 3.91 -0.88 4.71
N VAL A 174 4.47 -2.02 5.09
CA VAL A 174 5.63 -2.10 5.99
C VAL A 174 6.73 -2.85 5.28
N ILE A 175 7.85 -2.20 5.07
CA ILE A 175 9.02 -2.73 4.38
C ILE A 175 10.10 -2.99 5.43
N LEU A 176 10.61 -4.20 5.47
CA LEU A 176 11.79 -4.56 6.25
C LEU A 176 12.96 -4.79 5.29
N ASP A 177 14.06 -4.09 5.47
CA ASP A 177 15.26 -4.23 4.67
C ASP A 177 16.29 -5.18 5.30
N VAL A 178 17.39 -5.43 4.59
CA VAL A 178 18.48 -6.30 5.05
C VAL A 178 19.25 -5.72 6.24
N ASN A 179 19.17 -4.42 6.49
CA ASN A 179 19.77 -3.73 7.63
C ASN A 179 18.80 -3.68 8.83
N GLU A 180 17.73 -4.48 8.83
CA GLU A 180 16.67 -4.48 9.84
C GLU A 180 15.98 -3.12 9.99
N THR A 181 16.08 -2.21 9.01
CA THR A 181 15.32 -0.98 9.01
C THR A 181 13.89 -1.28 8.59
N GLU A 182 12.94 -0.88 9.42
CA GLU A 182 11.52 -0.98 9.14
C GLU A 182 10.98 0.38 8.68
N THR A 183 10.45 0.41 7.46
CA THR A 183 9.79 1.60 6.92
C THR A 183 8.30 1.32 6.75
N THR A 184 7.48 2.06 7.46
CA THR A 184 6.01 2.00 7.37
C THR A 184 5.49 3.19 6.58
N TYR A 185 4.67 2.93 5.57
CA TYR A 185 3.86 3.93 4.88
C TYR A 185 2.39 3.72 5.23
N ALA A 186 1.75 4.73 5.80
CA ALA A 186 0.33 4.72 6.14
C ALA A 186 -0.42 5.74 5.28
N VAL A 187 -1.45 5.30 4.55
CA VAL A 187 -2.31 6.17 3.75
C VAL A 187 -3.27 6.94 4.67
N LYS A 188 -3.26 8.27 4.56
CA LYS A 188 -4.16 9.17 5.32
C LYS A 188 -5.37 9.60 4.51
N ASP A 189 -5.15 9.97 3.27
CA ASP A 189 -6.20 10.35 2.32
C ASP A 189 -5.81 9.90 0.91
N MET A 190 -6.81 9.60 0.10
CA MET A 190 -6.61 9.18 -1.28
C MET A 190 -7.75 9.67 -2.17
N LYS A 191 -7.38 10.34 -3.26
CA LYS A 191 -8.28 10.77 -4.30
C LYS A 191 -7.87 10.11 -5.61
N LEU A 192 -8.83 9.49 -6.29
CA LEU A 192 -8.62 8.73 -7.52
C LEU A 192 -9.25 9.44 -8.70
N ASN A 193 -8.63 9.29 -9.89
CA ASN A 193 -9.18 9.75 -11.18
C ASN A 193 -9.54 11.24 -11.16
N THR A 194 -8.61 12.07 -10.67
CA THR A 194 -8.77 13.52 -10.49
C THR A 194 -8.39 14.32 -11.72
N ASN A 195 -8.00 13.66 -12.81
CA ASN A 195 -7.52 14.25 -14.07
C ASN A 195 -6.26 15.13 -13.86
N ILE A 196 -5.26 14.56 -13.19
CA ILE A 196 -3.97 15.23 -12.96
C ILE A 196 -3.35 15.64 -14.31
N LYS A 197 -2.94 16.91 -14.40
CA LYS A 197 -2.32 17.45 -15.62
C LYS A 197 -0.89 16.95 -15.78
N GLU A 198 -0.45 16.69 -17.01
CA GLU A 198 0.92 16.24 -17.36
C GLU A 198 2.02 17.15 -16.77
N LYS A 199 1.80 18.46 -16.78
CA LYS A 199 2.75 19.44 -16.22
C LYS A 199 3.07 19.21 -14.73
N THR A 200 2.25 18.44 -14.02
CA THR A 200 2.52 18.06 -12.62
C THR A 200 3.79 17.20 -12.51
N PHE A 201 4.12 16.49 -13.56
CA PHE A 201 5.25 15.55 -13.62
C PHE A 201 6.49 16.13 -14.31
N THR A 202 6.54 17.44 -14.53
CA THR A 202 7.74 18.17 -14.90
C THR A 202 8.45 18.65 -13.64
N PHE A 203 9.79 18.68 -13.67
CA PHE A 203 10.60 19.17 -12.56
C PHE A 203 11.40 20.40 -12.99
N GLU A 204 11.20 21.49 -12.28
CA GLU A 204 12.02 22.71 -12.44
C GLU A 204 13.12 22.67 -11.38
N ILE A 205 14.37 22.70 -11.83
CA ILE A 205 15.55 22.66 -10.96
C ILE A 205 15.61 23.96 -10.17
N PRO A 206 15.63 23.91 -8.82
CA PRO A 206 15.74 25.12 -8.02
C PRO A 206 17.06 25.86 -8.29
N ALA A 207 17.02 27.19 -8.35
CA ALA A 207 18.20 28.01 -8.60
C ALA A 207 19.26 27.77 -7.51
N GLY A 208 20.51 27.57 -7.94
CA GLY A 208 21.66 27.34 -7.05
C GLY A 208 21.75 25.91 -6.52
N SER A 209 20.94 24.96 -7.02
CA SER A 209 21.12 23.57 -6.69
C SER A 209 22.33 22.96 -7.38
N GLU A 210 23.05 22.09 -6.68
CA GLU A 210 24.03 21.21 -7.28
C GLU A 210 23.31 20.16 -8.16
N ILE A 211 23.84 19.91 -9.36
CA ILE A 211 23.26 18.96 -10.31
C ILE A 211 24.23 17.81 -10.51
N VAL A 212 23.73 16.57 -10.26
CA VAL A 212 24.42 15.33 -10.57
C VAL A 212 23.62 14.61 -11.65
N ASP A 213 24.11 14.61 -12.89
CA ASP A 213 23.46 13.92 -14.03
C ASP A 213 24.13 12.57 -14.24
N LEU A 214 23.35 11.48 -14.10
CA LEU A 214 23.76 10.08 -14.21
C LEU A 214 23.28 9.40 -15.49
N ARG A 215 22.67 10.15 -16.41
CA ARG A 215 22.10 9.61 -17.66
C ARG A 215 23.17 9.23 -18.67
#